data_456c1756305282d00c4033e1031c3eeb
#
_entry.id   456c1756305282d00c4033e1031c3eeb
#
_cell.length_a   1.000
_cell.length_b   1.000
_cell.length_c   1.000
_cell.angle_alpha   90.00
_cell.angle_beta   90.00
_cell.angle_gamma   90.00
#
_symmetry.space_group_name_H-M   'P 1'
#
loop_
_entity.id
_entity.type
_entity.pdbx_description
1 polymer ?
#
loop_
_entity_poly.entity_id
_entity_poly.type
_entity_poly.pdbx_seq_one_letter_code
_entity_poly.pdbx_strand_id
1 'polypeptide(L)'
;GGIIVDGELFLGGNMNAGEYSGMFTEDEMSRRPALQFLIEDLAANGIVLSGIHKLSEQYRDDWPGVAEWVEKVAPQYNRLVNALWSTIDPQAIVFGGEMPKPLAHRLIGTTEFRMMRTARYGIERLFPKLIVSDLGGAAPVLGAASLPFKDMMF
;
A
#
# COMPACT_ATOMS: atom_id res chain seq x y z
N GLY A 1 1.56 4.26 6.23
CA GLY A 1 1.47 2.81 6.48
C GLY A 1 1.73 2.46 7.92
N GLY A 2 1.75 1.16 8.23
CA GLY A 2 2.07 0.64 9.57
C GLY A 2 2.90 -0.63 9.46
N ILE A 3 3.73 -0.87 10.45
CA ILE A 3 4.57 -2.07 10.57
C ILE A 3 4.05 -2.87 11.75
N ILE A 4 3.74 -4.15 11.55
CA ILE A 4 3.33 -5.06 12.62
C ILE A 4 4.44 -6.09 12.84
N VAL A 5 4.88 -6.23 14.08
CA VAL A 5 5.89 -7.21 14.51
C VAL A 5 5.31 -8.00 15.67
N ASP A 6 5.27 -9.31 15.58
CA ASP A 6 4.74 -10.21 16.61
C ASP A 6 3.29 -9.85 17.07
N GLY A 7 2.48 -9.40 16.12
CA GLY A 7 1.09 -9.00 16.38
C GLY A 7 0.90 -7.59 16.94
N GLU A 8 2.00 -6.86 17.19
CA GLU A 8 1.97 -5.52 17.77
C GLU A 8 2.37 -4.46 16.74
N LEU A 9 1.78 -3.26 16.87
CA LEU A 9 2.17 -2.10 16.05
C LEU A 9 3.58 -1.62 16.46
N PHE A 10 4.50 -1.70 15.51
CA PHE A 10 5.85 -1.16 15.69
C PHE A 10 5.86 0.33 15.39
N LEU A 11 6.03 1.14 16.42
CA LEU A 11 6.03 2.61 16.30
C LEU A 11 7.38 3.20 15.88
N GLY A 12 8.49 2.47 16.10
CA GLY A 12 9.84 2.99 15.91
C GLY A 12 10.27 3.91 17.06
N GLY A 13 11.54 4.33 17.04
CA GLY A 13 12.12 5.14 18.11
C GLY A 13 11.54 6.56 18.25
N ASN A 14 10.93 7.09 17.20
CA ASN A 14 10.33 8.44 17.15
C ASN A 14 8.86 8.40 16.70
N MET A 15 8.19 7.26 16.79
CA MET A 15 6.79 7.05 16.39
C MET A 15 6.51 7.33 14.90
N ASN A 16 7.53 7.21 14.04
CA ASN A 16 7.45 7.49 12.61
C ASN A 16 7.56 6.21 11.74
N ALA A 17 7.56 5.02 12.35
CA ALA A 17 7.66 3.79 11.58
C ALA A 17 6.45 3.64 10.64
N GLY A 18 6.71 3.41 9.35
CA GLY A 18 5.66 3.33 8.34
C GLY A 18 5.38 4.62 7.58
N GLU A 19 6.10 5.72 7.88
CA GLU A 19 6.02 6.97 7.13
C GLU A 19 6.91 6.92 5.87
N TYR A 20 6.42 6.18 4.87
CA TYR A 20 7.19 5.87 3.66
C TYR A 20 7.33 7.02 2.66
N SER A 21 6.58 8.11 2.83
CA SER A 21 6.65 9.27 1.93
C SER A 21 8.05 9.90 1.86
N GLY A 22 8.82 9.81 2.95
CA GLY A 22 10.19 10.32 3.02
C GLY A 22 11.21 9.62 2.11
N MET A 23 10.86 8.50 1.48
CA MET A 23 11.73 7.82 0.52
C MET A 23 11.64 8.39 -0.91
N PHE A 24 10.68 9.26 -1.17
CA PHE A 24 10.49 9.90 -2.47
C PHE A 24 11.12 11.28 -2.51
N THR A 25 11.75 11.62 -3.63
CA THR A 25 12.22 12.98 -3.89
C THR A 25 11.05 13.91 -4.20
N GLU A 26 11.26 15.23 -4.17
CA GLU A 26 10.21 16.21 -4.52
C GLU A 26 9.62 15.94 -5.91
N ASP A 27 10.46 15.65 -6.90
CA ASP A 27 10.02 15.33 -8.27
C ASP A 27 9.17 14.05 -8.37
N GLU A 28 9.33 13.14 -7.40
CA GLU A 28 8.60 11.89 -7.37
C GLU A 28 7.31 11.96 -6.54
N MET A 29 7.15 13.00 -5.73
CA MET A 29 6.00 13.12 -4.84
C MET A 29 4.65 13.08 -5.56
N SER A 30 4.56 13.66 -6.78
CA SER A 30 3.35 13.62 -7.60
C SER A 30 3.11 12.27 -8.31
N ARG A 31 4.10 11.38 -8.29
CA ARG A 31 4.04 10.04 -8.90
C ARG A 31 4.02 8.92 -7.86
N ARG A 32 3.94 9.26 -6.57
CA ARG A 32 3.76 8.24 -5.53
C ARG A 32 2.37 7.60 -5.63
N PRO A 33 2.19 6.33 -5.22
CA PRO A 33 0.90 5.63 -5.32
C PRO A 33 -0.11 6.11 -4.26
N ALA A 34 -0.50 7.40 -4.32
CA ALA A 34 -1.47 8.01 -3.43
C ALA A 34 -2.80 8.24 -4.18
N LEU A 35 -3.90 7.78 -3.59
CA LEU A 35 -5.25 7.82 -4.20
C LEU A 35 -5.72 9.24 -4.54
N GLN A 36 -5.20 10.25 -3.84
CA GLN A 36 -5.51 11.65 -4.15
C GLN A 36 -5.11 12.01 -5.58
N PHE A 37 -3.94 11.55 -6.04
CA PHE A 37 -3.49 11.81 -7.42
C PHE A 37 -4.33 11.05 -8.46
N LEU A 38 -4.83 9.86 -8.11
CA LEU A 38 -5.81 9.19 -8.98
C LEU A 38 -7.09 10.00 -9.12
N ILE A 39 -7.62 10.56 -8.02
CA ILE A 39 -8.82 11.42 -8.06
C ILE A 39 -8.59 12.63 -8.95
N GLU A 40 -7.42 13.26 -8.88
CA GLU A 40 -7.05 14.40 -9.73
C GLU A 40 -6.96 14.01 -11.21
N ASP A 41 -6.31 12.86 -11.51
CA ASP A 41 -6.21 12.33 -12.86
C ASP A 41 -7.60 11.93 -13.43
N LEU A 42 -8.49 11.37 -12.59
CA LEU A 42 -9.88 11.04 -12.96
C LEU A 42 -10.69 12.32 -13.24
N ALA A 43 -10.54 13.36 -12.42
CA ALA A 43 -11.22 14.65 -12.63
C ALA A 43 -10.80 15.28 -13.96
N ALA A 44 -9.52 15.21 -14.34
CA ALA A 44 -9.04 15.65 -15.64
C ALA A 44 -9.66 14.87 -16.81
N ASN A 45 -10.14 13.63 -16.56
CA ASN A 45 -10.85 12.79 -17.52
C ASN A 45 -12.38 12.89 -17.39
N GLY A 46 -12.91 13.88 -16.66
CA GLY A 46 -14.34 14.15 -16.53
C GLY A 46 -15.05 13.33 -15.45
N ILE A 47 -14.31 12.57 -14.62
CA ILE A 47 -14.87 11.79 -13.51
C ILE A 47 -14.60 12.52 -12.21
N VAL A 48 -15.60 13.27 -11.73
CA VAL A 48 -15.48 14.10 -10.53
C VAL A 48 -15.98 13.32 -9.30
N LEU A 49 -15.08 13.08 -8.35
CA LEU A 49 -15.37 12.42 -7.07
C LEU A 49 -15.18 13.41 -5.92
N SER A 50 -16.06 13.36 -4.92
CA SER A 50 -15.99 14.26 -3.77
C SER A 50 -14.91 13.87 -2.74
N GLY A 51 -14.18 12.80 -2.96
CA GLY A 51 -13.08 12.37 -2.11
C GLY A 51 -12.75 10.88 -2.22
N ILE A 52 -11.73 10.45 -1.47
CA ILE A 52 -11.20 9.07 -1.50
C ILE A 52 -12.27 8.03 -1.12
N HIS A 53 -13.16 8.35 -0.19
CA HIS A 53 -14.26 7.48 0.20
C HIS A 53 -15.19 7.18 -1.01
N LYS A 54 -15.51 8.19 -1.82
CA LYS A 54 -16.32 7.99 -3.03
C LYS A 54 -15.59 7.21 -4.11
N LEU A 55 -14.27 7.32 -4.17
CA LEU A 55 -13.46 6.46 -5.03
C LEU A 55 -13.63 4.99 -4.61
N SER A 56 -13.52 4.67 -3.32
CA SER A 56 -13.67 3.30 -2.83
C SER A 56 -15.05 2.70 -3.15
N GLU A 57 -16.13 3.49 -3.04
CA GLU A 57 -17.50 3.06 -3.31
C GLU A 57 -17.84 2.88 -4.80
N GLN A 58 -17.33 3.77 -5.64
CA GLN A 58 -17.79 3.93 -7.02
C GLN A 58 -16.78 3.46 -8.06
N TYR A 59 -15.59 3.04 -7.63
CA TYR A 59 -14.47 2.69 -8.50
C TYR A 59 -14.88 1.70 -9.60
N ARG A 60 -14.46 2.02 -10.81
CA ARG A 60 -14.56 1.12 -11.97
C ARG A 60 -13.19 1.00 -12.63
N ASP A 61 -12.81 -0.21 -12.92
CA ASP A 61 -11.50 -0.53 -13.48
C ASP A 61 -11.33 -0.07 -14.93
N ASP A 62 -12.44 0.18 -15.61
CA ASP A 62 -12.52 0.67 -17.00
C ASP A 62 -12.57 2.20 -17.13
N TRP A 63 -12.48 2.94 -16.03
CA TRP A 63 -12.47 4.40 -16.10
C TRP A 63 -11.23 4.93 -16.83
N PRO A 64 -11.40 5.93 -17.73
CA PRO A 64 -10.29 6.59 -18.37
C PRO A 64 -9.37 7.23 -17.32
N GLY A 65 -8.05 7.11 -17.51
CA GLY A 65 -7.04 7.59 -16.58
C GLY A 65 -6.58 6.55 -15.53
N VAL A 66 -7.32 5.45 -15.30
CA VAL A 66 -6.91 4.42 -14.33
C VAL A 66 -5.67 3.67 -14.78
N ALA A 67 -5.64 3.22 -16.03
CA ALA A 67 -4.50 2.48 -16.57
C ALA A 67 -3.24 3.36 -16.60
N GLU A 68 -3.38 4.58 -17.09
CA GLU A 68 -2.31 5.58 -17.17
C GLU A 68 -1.78 5.94 -15.78
N TRP A 69 -2.67 6.07 -14.79
CA TRP A 69 -2.23 6.31 -13.42
C TRP A 69 -1.43 5.14 -12.86
N VAL A 70 -1.86 3.90 -13.07
CA VAL A 70 -1.12 2.70 -12.63
C VAL A 70 0.26 2.67 -13.25
N GLU A 71 0.40 2.90 -14.55
CA GLU A 71 1.69 2.98 -15.23
C GLU A 71 2.57 4.11 -14.69
N LYS A 72 1.99 5.28 -14.45
CA LYS A 72 2.66 6.46 -13.89
C LYS A 72 3.25 6.21 -12.51
N VAL A 73 2.54 5.47 -11.64
CA VAL A 73 2.98 5.25 -10.25
C VAL A 73 3.75 3.94 -10.05
N ALA A 74 3.71 3.01 -11.01
CA ALA A 74 4.35 1.70 -10.90
C ALA A 74 5.85 1.75 -10.53
N PRO A 75 6.68 2.68 -11.05
CA PRO A 75 8.08 2.77 -10.66
C PRO A 75 8.26 3.09 -9.17
N GLN A 76 7.50 4.06 -8.62
CA GLN A 76 7.56 4.45 -7.21
C GLN A 76 6.95 3.38 -6.30
N TYR A 77 5.87 2.75 -6.74
CA TYR A 77 5.28 1.59 -6.08
C TYR A 77 6.29 0.44 -5.96
N ASN A 78 6.95 0.07 -7.05
CA ASN A 78 7.96 -0.99 -7.05
C ASN A 78 9.16 -0.64 -6.17
N ARG A 79 9.59 0.62 -6.15
CA ARG A 79 10.65 1.06 -5.23
C ARG A 79 10.23 0.88 -3.78
N LEU A 80 9.00 1.27 -3.42
CA LEU A 80 8.45 1.09 -2.07
C LEU A 80 8.42 -0.40 -1.68
N VAL A 81 7.84 -1.26 -2.50
CA VAL A 81 7.74 -2.71 -2.22
C VAL A 81 9.11 -3.34 -2.04
N ASN A 82 10.07 -3.01 -2.93
CA ASN A 82 11.45 -3.52 -2.81
C ASN A 82 12.20 -2.96 -1.60
N ALA A 83 11.96 -1.72 -1.21
CA ALA A 83 12.53 -1.13 0.00
C ALA A 83 12.00 -1.83 1.26
N LEU A 84 10.69 -2.06 1.35
CA LEU A 84 10.07 -2.82 2.44
C LEU A 84 10.65 -4.23 2.54
N TRP A 85 10.71 -4.94 1.41
CA TRP A 85 11.28 -6.27 1.37
C TRP A 85 12.76 -6.30 1.79
N SER A 86 13.58 -5.36 1.31
CA SER A 86 15.02 -5.37 1.57
C SER A 86 15.41 -4.88 2.96
N THR A 87 14.59 -4.05 3.62
CA THR A 87 14.91 -3.42 4.92
C THR A 87 14.18 -4.06 6.09
N ILE A 88 12.95 -4.52 5.90
CA ILE A 88 12.10 -5.08 6.95
C ILE A 88 11.99 -6.59 6.83
N ASP A 89 12.11 -7.12 5.60
CA ASP A 89 11.90 -8.56 5.29
C ASP A 89 10.57 -9.09 5.82
N PRO A 90 9.42 -8.47 5.46
CA PRO A 90 8.14 -8.82 6.05
C PRO A 90 7.62 -10.14 5.47
N GLN A 91 6.84 -10.89 6.24
CA GLN A 91 6.12 -12.07 5.75
C GLN A 91 5.05 -11.70 4.71
N ALA A 92 4.42 -10.53 4.87
CA ALA A 92 3.39 -10.03 3.96
C ALA A 92 3.40 -8.50 3.89
N ILE A 93 2.99 -7.97 2.72
CA ILE A 93 2.63 -6.57 2.52
C ILE A 93 1.13 -6.54 2.23
N VAL A 94 0.36 -5.88 3.10
CA VAL A 94 -1.10 -5.83 3.02
C VAL A 94 -1.54 -4.48 2.45
N PHE A 95 -2.33 -4.54 1.39
CA PHE A 95 -2.97 -3.39 0.76
C PHE A 95 -4.40 -3.26 1.29
N GLY A 96 -4.71 -2.15 1.93
CA GLY A 96 -6.01 -1.95 2.57
C GLY A 96 -6.41 -0.48 2.68
N GLY A 97 -7.30 -0.18 3.61
CA GLY A 97 -7.90 1.14 3.78
C GLY A 97 -8.90 1.45 2.67
N GLU A 98 -8.91 2.68 2.18
CA GLU A 98 -9.83 3.15 1.12
C GLU A 98 -9.39 2.75 -0.31
N MET A 99 -8.37 1.90 -0.45
CA MET A 99 -7.94 1.44 -1.77
C MET A 99 -8.95 0.46 -2.37
N PRO A 100 -9.51 0.72 -3.56
CA PRO A 100 -10.39 -0.23 -4.24
C PRO A 100 -9.65 -1.55 -4.51
N LYS A 101 -10.28 -2.69 -4.21
CA LYS A 101 -9.64 -4.00 -4.40
C LYS A 101 -9.15 -4.27 -5.83
N PRO A 102 -9.92 -3.94 -6.91
CA PRO A 102 -9.42 -4.13 -8.26
C PRO A 102 -8.17 -3.30 -8.55
N LEU A 103 -8.11 -2.05 -8.05
CA LEU A 103 -6.93 -1.20 -8.19
C LEU A 103 -5.72 -1.77 -7.45
N ALA A 104 -5.92 -2.29 -6.23
CA ALA A 104 -4.86 -2.96 -5.47
C ALA A 104 -4.31 -4.17 -6.26
N HIS A 105 -5.18 -4.99 -6.84
CA HIS A 105 -4.75 -6.12 -7.67
C HIS A 105 -3.99 -5.68 -8.93
N ARG A 106 -4.38 -4.58 -9.57
CA ARG A 106 -3.62 -4.00 -10.69
C ARG A 106 -2.21 -3.58 -10.27
N LEU A 107 -2.08 -2.85 -9.15
CA LEU A 107 -0.76 -2.44 -8.63
C LEU A 107 0.09 -3.66 -8.28
N ILE A 108 -0.48 -4.65 -7.60
CA ILE A 108 0.20 -5.92 -7.30
C ILE A 108 0.68 -6.59 -8.59
N GLY A 109 -0.12 -6.56 -9.65
CA GLY A 109 0.23 -7.10 -10.97
C GLY A 109 1.43 -6.42 -11.62
N THR A 110 1.80 -5.21 -11.21
CA THR A 110 3.00 -4.50 -11.69
C THR A 110 4.24 -4.78 -10.84
N THR A 111 4.14 -5.64 -9.81
CA THR A 111 5.25 -5.87 -8.88
C THR A 111 6.40 -6.60 -9.55
N GLU A 112 7.57 -6.00 -9.47
CA GLU A 112 8.84 -6.57 -9.89
C GLU A 112 9.82 -6.57 -8.72
N PHE A 113 10.08 -7.76 -8.15
CA PHE A 113 11.11 -7.88 -7.14
C PHE A 113 12.49 -7.89 -7.78
N ARG A 114 13.35 -6.98 -7.32
CA ARG A 114 14.74 -6.89 -7.78
C ARG A 114 15.56 -7.98 -7.12
N MET A 115 15.74 -9.10 -7.82
CA MET A 115 16.61 -10.18 -7.36
C MET A 115 18.07 -9.70 -7.34
N MET A 116 18.64 -9.53 -6.16
CA MET A 116 20.09 -9.52 -6.03
C MET A 116 20.59 -10.96 -6.20
N ARG A 117 21.47 -11.17 -7.18
CA ARG A 117 21.97 -12.48 -7.65
C ARG A 117 22.68 -13.35 -6.62
N THR A 118 22.97 -12.83 -5.45
CA THR A 118 23.70 -13.56 -4.41
C THR A 118 22.81 -13.74 -3.17
N ALA A 119 22.29 -14.96 -3.02
CA ALA A 119 21.89 -15.43 -1.70
C ALA A 119 23.09 -15.32 -0.76
N ARG A 120 23.07 -14.39 0.18
CA ARG A 120 24.13 -14.25 1.17
C ARG A 120 24.10 -15.50 2.03
N TYR A 121 25.21 -16.23 2.10
CA TYR A 121 25.34 -17.47 2.88
C TYR A 121 24.47 -18.67 2.45
N GLY A 122 24.05 -18.76 1.19
CA GLY A 122 23.26 -19.90 0.70
C GLY A 122 21.81 -19.95 1.21
N ILE A 123 21.32 -18.90 1.85
CA ILE A 123 19.93 -18.79 2.28
C ILE A 123 19.07 -18.31 1.10
N GLU A 124 18.04 -19.08 0.78
CA GLU A 124 17.05 -18.69 -0.22
C GLU A 124 16.31 -17.42 0.25
N ARG A 125 16.22 -16.43 -0.63
CA ARG A 125 15.43 -15.22 -0.37
C ARG A 125 13.99 -15.45 -0.77
N LEU A 126 13.12 -15.48 0.22
CA LEU A 126 11.67 -15.51 -0.02
C LEU A 126 11.15 -14.12 -0.31
N PHE A 127 10.09 -14.05 -1.12
CA PHE A 127 9.35 -12.81 -1.35
C PHE A 127 8.19 -12.70 -0.37
N PRO A 128 7.83 -11.48 0.07
CA PRO A 128 6.65 -11.28 0.90
C PRO A 128 5.37 -11.63 0.13
N LYS A 129 4.37 -12.12 0.83
CA LYS A 129 3.03 -12.25 0.27
C LYS A 129 2.44 -10.86 0.03
N LEU A 130 1.90 -10.60 -1.15
CA LEU A 130 1.15 -9.38 -1.45
C LEU A 130 -0.33 -9.67 -1.28
N ILE A 131 -0.97 -9.06 -0.30
CA ILE A 131 -2.34 -9.39 0.14
C ILE A 131 -3.23 -8.16 0.02
N VAL A 132 -4.40 -8.32 -0.58
CA VAL A 132 -5.44 -7.29 -0.56
C VAL A 132 -6.37 -7.56 0.63
N SER A 133 -6.54 -6.55 1.50
CA SER A 133 -7.40 -6.65 2.67
C SER A 133 -8.88 -6.75 2.28
N ASP A 134 -9.61 -7.59 2.98
CA ASP A 134 -11.07 -7.66 2.84
C ASP A 134 -11.83 -6.61 3.67
N LEU A 135 -11.16 -5.97 4.62
CA LEU A 135 -11.79 -5.03 5.56
C LEU A 135 -12.10 -3.66 4.94
N GLY A 136 -11.36 -3.26 3.89
CA GLY A 136 -11.54 -1.94 3.26
C GLY A 136 -11.47 -0.79 4.26
N GLY A 137 -12.29 0.25 4.06
CA GLY A 137 -12.41 1.42 4.94
C GLY A 137 -12.95 1.12 6.34
N ALA A 138 -13.53 -0.07 6.58
CA ALA A 138 -14.01 -0.49 7.89
C ALA A 138 -12.88 -0.92 8.85
N ALA A 139 -11.67 -1.14 8.36
CA ALA A 139 -10.54 -1.64 9.18
C ALA A 139 -10.27 -0.81 10.45
N PRO A 140 -10.23 0.54 10.43
CA PRO A 140 -9.99 1.33 11.63
C PRO A 140 -11.10 1.16 12.70
N VAL A 141 -12.36 1.09 12.26
CA VAL A 141 -13.51 0.93 13.17
C VAL A 141 -13.50 -0.45 13.82
N LEU A 142 -13.27 -1.50 13.03
CA LEU A 142 -13.16 -2.87 13.52
C LEU A 142 -11.96 -3.04 14.46
N GLY A 143 -10.81 -2.43 14.10
CA GLY A 143 -9.63 -2.42 14.96
C GLY A 143 -9.89 -1.75 16.31
N ALA A 144 -10.48 -0.56 16.31
CA ALA A 144 -10.85 0.14 17.55
C ALA A 144 -11.85 -0.67 18.41
N ALA A 145 -12.86 -1.29 17.79
CA ALA A 145 -13.83 -2.12 18.47
C ALA A 145 -13.23 -3.41 19.06
N SER A 146 -12.11 -3.89 18.52
CA SER A 146 -11.44 -5.11 19.01
C SER A 146 -10.49 -4.87 20.18
N LEU A 147 -10.05 -3.63 20.43
CA LEU A 147 -9.09 -3.31 21.50
C LEU A 147 -9.55 -3.78 22.91
N PRO A 148 -10.81 -3.56 23.35
CA PRO A 148 -11.24 -4.02 24.65
C PRO A 148 -11.20 -5.54 24.82
N PHE A 149 -11.37 -6.29 23.72
CA PHE A 149 -11.32 -7.75 23.76
C PHE A 149 -9.90 -8.28 23.88
N LYS A 150 -8.92 -7.57 23.28
CA LYS A 150 -7.50 -7.93 23.41
C LYS A 150 -7.06 -7.90 24.88
N ASP A 151 -7.43 -6.85 25.62
CA ASP A 151 -7.06 -6.69 27.03
C ASP A 151 -7.79 -7.67 27.97
N MET A 152 -8.90 -8.28 27.51
CA MET A 152 -9.70 -9.23 28.31
C MET A 152 -9.35 -10.70 28.06
N MET A 153 -8.68 -11.02 26.94
CA MET A 153 -8.47 -12.42 26.52
C MET A 153 -7.00 -12.88 26.61
N PHE A 154 -6.07 -11.99 26.88
CA PHE A 154 -4.64 -12.23 27.03
C PHE A 154 -4.07 -11.33 28.12
#